data_7901b95adc7760e177bfa209ae7def87
#
_entry.id   7901b95adc7760e177bfa209ae7def87
#
_cell.length_a   1.000
_cell.length_b   1.000
_cell.length_c   1.000
_cell.angle_alpha   90.00
_cell.angle_beta   90.00
_cell.angle_gamma   90.00
#
_symmetry.space_group_name_H-M   'P 1'
#
loop_
_entity.id
_entity.type
_entity.pdbx_description
1 polymer ?
#
loop_
_entity_poly.entity_id
_entity_poly.type
_entity_poly.pdbx_seq_one_letter_code
_entity_poly.pdbx_strand_id
1 'polypeptide(L)'
;VSGYLNQVYLKGEELTFVVIDQAGNRSIEVKQTAFLDNTAPENATNLVFSEDGSYLSGMAEPNATIQIFDQYGQLLNQWNNNVNWDGTFNIYLNSNYMHGEVFKVVVVDQAGNLSEAVSVKAPLDDIAPNPIKNIVFDANGQSFTAQAEANSQIEIFDSFGSQIGWGSTDSTGNVTGYFYQVYLHGEELTFVVIDRVGNRSDEMKLNALMDTIAPKPIENIIFNENGQNFTAQAEANSQIEVKNAVGEIVGSGYVDGAGNVSG
;
A
#
# COMPACT_ATOMS: atom_id res chain seq x y z
N VAL A 1 50.75 17.53 -22.55
CA VAL A 1 49.74 18.28 -21.77
C VAL A 1 48.47 17.47 -21.80
N SER A 2 47.89 17.21 -20.63
CA SER A 2 46.60 16.55 -20.47
C SER A 2 45.59 17.53 -19.86
N GLY A 3 44.37 17.50 -20.33
CA GLY A 3 43.26 18.28 -19.80
C GLY A 3 42.04 17.38 -19.59
N TYR A 4 41.04 17.89 -18.89
CA TYR A 4 39.75 17.19 -18.69
C TYR A 4 38.60 18.11 -19.12
N LEU A 5 37.49 17.50 -19.47
CA LEU A 5 36.24 18.18 -19.80
C LEU A 5 35.24 17.98 -18.64
N ASN A 6 34.41 18.98 -18.41
CA ASN A 6 33.44 18.95 -17.29
C ASN A 6 32.28 17.98 -17.52
N GLN A 7 32.09 17.51 -18.74
CA GLN A 7 31.07 16.54 -19.13
C GLN A 7 31.59 15.68 -20.30
N VAL A 8 30.84 14.64 -20.61
CA VAL A 8 31.14 13.76 -21.74
C VAL A 8 30.63 14.38 -23.04
N TYR A 9 31.46 14.32 -24.09
CA TYR A 9 31.15 14.78 -25.44
C TYR A 9 31.33 13.62 -26.41
N LEU A 10 30.24 12.99 -26.80
CA LEU A 10 30.20 11.78 -27.64
C LEU A 10 29.28 11.91 -28.87
N LYS A 11 28.77 13.11 -29.14
CA LYS A 11 27.84 13.36 -30.25
C LYS A 11 28.48 14.15 -31.40
N GLY A 12 29.82 14.16 -31.49
CA GLY A 12 30.53 14.91 -32.51
C GLY A 12 30.39 16.41 -32.35
N GLU A 13 30.25 16.90 -31.13
CA GLU A 13 30.17 18.34 -30.83
C GLU A 13 31.46 19.05 -31.25
N GLU A 14 31.37 20.27 -31.78
CA GLU A 14 32.50 21.11 -32.05
C GLU A 14 32.99 21.82 -30.78
N LEU A 15 34.21 21.57 -30.35
CA LEU A 15 34.82 22.19 -29.18
C LEU A 15 35.86 23.22 -29.64
N THR A 16 35.91 24.38 -28.96
CA THR A 16 36.86 25.44 -29.24
C THR A 16 37.91 25.50 -28.13
N PHE A 17 39.16 25.44 -28.51
CA PHE A 17 40.32 25.46 -27.60
C PHE A 17 41.07 26.78 -27.72
N VAL A 18 41.41 27.37 -26.58
CA VAL A 18 42.20 28.60 -26.47
C VAL A 18 43.27 28.40 -25.41
N VAL A 19 44.47 28.79 -25.71
CA VAL A 19 45.58 28.84 -24.72
C VAL A 19 45.61 30.23 -24.10
N ILE A 20 45.71 30.30 -22.78
CA ILE A 20 45.85 31.54 -22.03
C ILE A 20 47.19 31.51 -21.31
N ASP A 21 48.01 32.51 -21.52
CA ASP A 21 49.30 32.64 -20.83
C ASP A 21 49.15 33.21 -19.41
N GLN A 22 50.27 33.30 -18.69
CA GLN A 22 50.27 33.81 -17.29
C GLN A 22 49.87 35.29 -17.19
N ALA A 23 50.01 36.07 -18.27
CA ALA A 23 49.64 37.48 -18.34
C ALA A 23 48.16 37.66 -18.76
N GLY A 24 47.42 36.58 -19.07
CA GLY A 24 46.05 36.61 -19.52
C GLY A 24 45.86 36.77 -21.03
N ASN A 25 46.93 36.77 -21.84
CA ASN A 25 46.81 36.85 -23.30
C ASN A 25 46.29 35.53 -23.87
N ARG A 26 45.44 35.63 -24.88
CA ARG A 26 44.73 34.50 -25.50
C ARG A 26 45.34 34.19 -26.89
N SER A 27 45.49 32.90 -27.18
CA SER A 27 45.81 32.43 -28.54
C SER A 27 44.63 32.62 -29.50
N ILE A 28 44.89 32.38 -30.76
CA ILE A 28 43.80 32.14 -31.74
C ILE A 28 43.03 30.89 -31.33
N GLU A 29 41.76 30.87 -31.67
CA GLU A 29 40.86 29.74 -31.42
C GLU A 29 41.19 28.57 -32.36
N VAL A 30 41.21 27.36 -31.81
CA VAL A 30 41.32 26.12 -32.58
C VAL A 30 40.06 25.31 -32.32
N LYS A 31 39.38 24.93 -33.38
CA LYS A 31 38.19 24.09 -33.32
C LYS A 31 38.52 22.64 -33.57
N GLN A 32 37.93 21.75 -32.79
CA GLN A 32 38.08 20.32 -32.94
C GLN A 32 36.76 19.63 -32.67
N THR A 33 36.39 18.71 -33.55
CA THR A 33 35.20 17.86 -33.35
C THR A 33 35.52 16.79 -32.32
N ALA A 34 34.64 16.63 -31.33
CA ALA A 34 34.70 15.56 -30.35
C ALA A 34 34.40 14.20 -31.01
N PHE A 35 34.66 13.14 -30.28
CA PHE A 35 34.36 11.80 -30.76
C PHE A 35 32.83 11.65 -30.98
N LEU A 36 32.44 10.98 -32.06
CA LEU A 36 31.06 10.61 -32.34
C LEU A 36 30.92 9.12 -32.07
N ASP A 37 30.19 8.81 -31.01
CA ASP A 37 29.76 7.46 -30.74
C ASP A 37 28.37 7.21 -31.36
N ASN A 38 28.31 6.29 -32.29
CA ASN A 38 27.07 5.85 -32.96
C ASN A 38 26.86 4.34 -32.83
N THR A 39 27.51 3.73 -31.85
CA THR A 39 27.42 2.29 -31.58
C THR A 39 26.34 2.07 -30.52
N ALA A 40 25.34 1.26 -30.83
CA ALA A 40 24.33 0.90 -29.84
C ALA A 40 24.93 0.05 -28.71
N PRO A 41 24.54 0.28 -27.45
CA PRO A 41 24.99 -0.57 -26.34
C PRO A 41 24.40 -1.99 -26.45
N GLU A 42 25.05 -2.93 -25.78
CA GLU A 42 24.55 -4.29 -25.63
C GLU A 42 23.21 -4.31 -24.86
N ASN A 43 22.38 -5.31 -25.15
CA ASN A 43 21.11 -5.50 -24.48
C ASN A 43 21.30 -5.78 -22.98
N ALA A 44 20.36 -5.35 -22.16
CA ALA A 44 20.33 -5.71 -20.75
C ALA A 44 20.21 -7.24 -20.57
N THR A 45 20.93 -7.78 -19.58
CA THR A 45 20.99 -9.20 -19.26
C THR A 45 20.67 -9.46 -17.79
N ASN A 46 20.45 -10.72 -17.42
CA ASN A 46 20.19 -11.15 -16.04
C ASN A 46 19.02 -10.38 -15.39
N LEU A 47 17.98 -10.11 -16.17
CA LEU A 47 16.81 -9.38 -15.71
C LEU A 47 16.00 -10.22 -14.72
N VAL A 48 15.87 -9.73 -13.48
CA VAL A 48 15.16 -10.39 -12.39
C VAL A 48 14.32 -9.38 -11.64
N PHE A 49 13.04 -9.70 -11.45
CA PHE A 49 12.16 -8.96 -10.52
C PHE A 49 12.42 -9.39 -9.07
N SER A 50 12.18 -8.48 -8.13
CA SER A 50 12.02 -8.83 -6.72
C SER A 50 10.78 -9.70 -6.51
N GLU A 51 10.72 -10.47 -5.41
CA GLU A 51 9.58 -11.34 -5.08
C GLU A 51 8.24 -10.59 -5.01
N ASP A 52 8.27 -9.32 -4.61
CA ASP A 52 7.09 -8.46 -4.53
C ASP A 52 6.82 -7.65 -5.80
N GLY A 53 7.59 -7.88 -6.88
CA GLY A 53 7.44 -7.19 -8.15
C GLY A 53 7.74 -5.68 -8.13
N SER A 54 8.31 -5.14 -7.05
CA SER A 54 8.55 -3.70 -6.91
C SER A 54 9.87 -3.22 -7.51
N TYR A 55 10.84 -4.10 -7.69
CA TYR A 55 12.15 -3.81 -8.26
C TYR A 55 12.44 -4.69 -9.47
N LEU A 56 13.14 -4.11 -10.45
CA LEU A 56 13.79 -4.84 -11.54
C LEU A 56 15.30 -4.64 -11.45
N SER A 57 16.05 -5.72 -11.35
CA SER A 57 17.50 -5.73 -11.35
C SER A 57 18.04 -6.43 -12.60
N GLY A 58 19.29 -6.15 -12.93
CA GLY A 58 19.96 -6.74 -14.08
C GLY A 58 21.38 -6.20 -14.26
N MET A 59 21.92 -6.48 -15.46
CA MET A 59 23.22 -5.99 -15.88
C MET A 59 23.11 -5.33 -17.27
N ALA A 60 23.87 -4.25 -17.47
CA ALA A 60 23.96 -3.52 -18.72
C ALA A 60 25.33 -2.80 -18.81
N GLU A 61 25.56 -2.03 -19.84
CA GLU A 61 26.76 -1.25 -20.03
C GLU A 61 26.97 -0.27 -18.85
N PRO A 62 28.17 -0.22 -18.23
CA PRO A 62 28.45 0.70 -17.12
C PRO A 62 28.19 2.16 -17.47
N ASN A 63 27.59 2.90 -16.55
CA ASN A 63 27.20 4.30 -16.70
C ASN A 63 26.14 4.57 -17.79
N ALA A 64 25.53 3.56 -18.37
CA ALA A 64 24.34 3.69 -19.20
C ALA A 64 23.10 4.01 -18.36
N THR A 65 21.97 4.27 -18.99
CA THR A 65 20.68 4.41 -18.34
C THR A 65 19.71 3.32 -18.84
N ILE A 66 18.80 2.89 -17.98
CA ILE A 66 17.79 1.89 -18.29
C ILE A 66 16.46 2.59 -18.50
N GLN A 67 15.76 2.25 -19.56
CA GLN A 67 14.37 2.62 -19.80
C GLN A 67 13.50 1.37 -19.74
N ILE A 68 12.44 1.42 -18.92
CA ILE A 68 11.50 0.31 -18.73
C ILE A 68 10.14 0.77 -19.21
N PHE A 69 9.58 0.07 -20.19
CA PHE A 69 8.28 0.38 -20.77
C PHE A 69 7.28 -0.73 -20.45
N ASP A 70 6.05 -0.35 -20.17
CA ASP A 70 4.94 -1.28 -20.07
C ASP A 70 4.50 -1.81 -21.46
N GLN A 71 3.50 -2.68 -21.47
CA GLN A 71 2.94 -3.26 -22.69
C GLN A 71 2.27 -2.22 -23.61
N TYR A 72 1.96 -1.03 -23.10
CA TYR A 72 1.37 0.08 -23.86
C TYR A 72 2.41 1.07 -24.37
N GLY A 73 3.70 0.85 -24.03
CA GLY A 73 4.81 1.72 -24.40
C GLY A 73 4.98 2.93 -23.48
N GLN A 74 4.36 2.93 -22.30
CA GLN A 74 4.56 3.98 -21.30
C GLN A 74 5.86 3.74 -20.56
N LEU A 75 6.70 4.78 -20.45
CA LEU A 75 7.92 4.74 -19.64
C LEU A 75 7.58 4.79 -18.15
N LEU A 76 8.01 3.78 -17.40
CA LEU A 76 7.69 3.61 -15.97
C LEU A 76 8.72 4.27 -15.06
N ASN A 77 10.01 4.25 -15.43
CA ASN A 77 11.11 4.73 -14.60
C ASN A 77 11.67 6.05 -15.13
N GLN A 78 11.17 7.17 -14.65
CA GLN A 78 11.70 8.51 -15.00
C GLN A 78 12.92 8.91 -14.17
N TRP A 79 13.15 8.25 -13.01
CA TRP A 79 14.16 8.58 -12.02
C TRP A 79 14.91 7.32 -11.57
N ASN A 80 16.16 7.47 -11.12
CA ASN A 80 16.99 6.38 -10.59
C ASN A 80 17.21 5.22 -11.57
N ASN A 81 17.49 5.53 -12.81
CA ASN A 81 17.62 4.57 -13.90
C ASN A 81 19.07 4.32 -14.37
N ASN A 82 20.06 4.74 -13.57
CA ASN A 82 21.47 4.61 -13.93
C ASN A 82 22.00 3.20 -13.66
N VAL A 83 22.84 2.73 -14.58
CA VAL A 83 23.67 1.54 -14.41
C VAL A 83 24.92 1.92 -13.63
N ASN A 84 25.27 1.12 -12.62
CA ASN A 84 26.46 1.30 -11.80
C ASN A 84 27.73 1.12 -12.64
N TRP A 85 28.87 1.56 -12.09
CA TRP A 85 30.19 1.39 -12.71
C TRP A 85 30.61 -0.07 -12.93
N ASP A 86 30.02 -1.02 -12.15
CA ASP A 86 30.22 -2.47 -12.27
C ASP A 86 29.24 -3.15 -13.25
N GLY A 87 28.41 -2.38 -13.93
CA GLY A 87 27.41 -2.85 -14.88
C GLY A 87 26.10 -3.33 -14.25
N THR A 88 25.94 -3.29 -12.94
CA THR A 88 24.69 -3.69 -12.27
C THR A 88 23.69 -2.55 -12.21
N PHE A 89 22.39 -2.87 -12.17
CA PHE A 89 21.34 -1.92 -11.85
C PHE A 89 20.26 -2.58 -10.98
N ASN A 90 19.56 -1.75 -10.20
CA ASN A 90 18.40 -2.14 -9.39
C ASN A 90 17.41 -0.97 -9.35
N ILE A 91 16.30 -1.08 -10.06
CA ILE A 91 15.37 0.01 -10.34
C ILE A 91 14.04 -0.26 -9.62
N TYR A 92 13.61 0.70 -8.81
CA TYR A 92 12.29 0.72 -8.19
C TYR A 92 11.23 1.20 -9.19
N LEU A 93 10.12 0.46 -9.30
CA LEU A 93 9.09 0.67 -10.32
C LEU A 93 7.89 1.49 -9.84
N ASN A 94 7.90 1.97 -8.59
CA ASN A 94 6.79 2.70 -7.94
C ASN A 94 5.46 1.92 -7.86
N SER A 95 5.47 0.63 -8.09
CA SER A 95 4.33 -0.27 -7.99
C SER A 95 4.80 -1.70 -7.80
N ASN A 96 3.94 -2.55 -7.29
CA ASN A 96 4.16 -3.98 -7.21
C ASN A 96 3.52 -4.64 -8.44
N TYR A 97 4.33 -5.24 -9.31
CA TYR A 97 3.88 -5.93 -10.51
C TYR A 97 3.89 -7.44 -10.25
N MET A 98 2.71 -8.01 -10.03
CA MET A 98 2.54 -9.39 -9.58
C MET A 98 1.49 -10.17 -10.39
N HIS A 99 1.07 -9.63 -11.55
CA HIS A 99 0.08 -10.28 -12.42
C HIS A 99 0.69 -10.79 -13.73
N GLY A 100 2.02 -10.98 -13.74
CA GLY A 100 2.72 -11.47 -14.91
C GLY A 100 2.75 -10.49 -16.08
N GLU A 101 2.74 -9.20 -15.78
CA GLU A 101 2.86 -8.12 -16.76
C GLU A 101 4.17 -8.26 -17.54
N VAL A 102 4.16 -7.86 -18.81
CA VAL A 102 5.34 -7.90 -19.66
C VAL A 102 5.88 -6.50 -19.88
N PHE A 103 7.17 -6.33 -19.62
CA PHE A 103 7.90 -5.09 -19.77
C PHE A 103 8.94 -5.21 -20.87
N LYS A 104 9.30 -4.06 -21.46
CA LYS A 104 10.43 -3.91 -22.38
C LYS A 104 11.50 -3.08 -21.72
N VAL A 105 12.71 -3.59 -21.73
CA VAL A 105 13.89 -2.93 -21.15
C VAL A 105 14.82 -2.53 -22.29
N VAL A 106 15.19 -1.26 -22.33
CA VAL A 106 16.11 -0.66 -23.30
C VAL A 106 17.27 -0.03 -22.55
N VAL A 107 18.48 -0.28 -23.01
CA VAL A 107 19.70 0.38 -22.51
C VAL A 107 19.97 1.62 -23.36
N VAL A 108 20.31 2.72 -22.71
CA VAL A 108 20.69 3.97 -23.36
C VAL A 108 22.11 4.32 -22.92
N ASP A 109 23.05 4.37 -23.83
CA ASP A 109 24.44 4.74 -23.52
C ASP A 109 24.62 6.24 -23.23
N GLN A 110 25.82 6.65 -22.91
CA GLN A 110 26.15 8.06 -22.65
C GLN A 110 26.04 8.97 -23.88
N ALA A 111 26.14 8.42 -25.09
CA ALA A 111 25.97 9.14 -26.35
C ALA A 111 24.48 9.27 -26.74
N GLY A 112 23.59 8.48 -26.11
CA GLY A 112 22.18 8.44 -26.39
C GLY A 112 21.77 7.39 -27.41
N ASN A 113 22.65 6.45 -27.78
CA ASN A 113 22.29 5.32 -28.62
C ASN A 113 21.46 4.32 -27.81
N LEU A 114 20.56 3.62 -28.48
CA LEU A 114 19.61 2.70 -27.86
C LEU A 114 19.96 1.26 -28.21
N SER A 115 19.91 0.36 -27.24
CA SER A 115 19.92 -1.08 -27.49
C SER A 115 18.62 -1.55 -28.16
N GLU A 116 18.58 -2.79 -28.58
CA GLU A 116 17.30 -3.47 -28.82
C GLU A 116 16.56 -3.68 -27.50
N ALA A 117 15.22 -3.72 -27.57
CA ALA A 117 14.38 -3.93 -26.40
C ALA A 117 14.37 -5.42 -26.00
N VAL A 118 14.66 -5.70 -24.72
CA VAL A 118 14.52 -7.04 -24.13
C VAL A 118 13.21 -7.13 -23.36
N SER A 119 12.43 -8.18 -23.62
CA SER A 119 11.20 -8.42 -22.86
C SER A 119 11.50 -9.18 -21.58
N VAL A 120 10.91 -8.74 -20.48
CA VAL A 120 10.94 -9.42 -19.16
C VAL A 120 9.51 -9.51 -18.61
N LYS A 121 9.20 -10.61 -17.94
CA LYS A 121 7.89 -10.83 -17.33
C LYS A 121 7.99 -10.67 -15.82
N ALA A 122 7.07 -9.92 -15.23
CA ALA A 122 6.92 -9.79 -13.78
C ALA A 122 6.49 -11.13 -13.16
N PRO A 123 6.67 -11.31 -11.84
CA PRO A 123 6.09 -12.43 -11.11
C PRO A 123 4.58 -12.52 -11.33
N LEU A 124 4.05 -13.73 -11.21
CA LEU A 124 2.62 -13.98 -11.23
C LEU A 124 2.25 -14.62 -9.90
N ASP A 125 1.44 -13.94 -9.13
CA ASP A 125 0.77 -14.50 -7.96
C ASP A 125 -0.71 -14.66 -8.27
N ASP A 126 -1.13 -15.88 -8.54
CA ASP A 126 -2.51 -16.28 -8.82
C ASP A 126 -3.05 -17.24 -7.74
N ILE A 127 -2.38 -17.29 -6.58
CA ILE A 127 -2.69 -18.19 -5.48
C ILE A 127 -3.58 -17.46 -4.47
N ALA A 128 -4.84 -17.90 -4.36
CA ALA A 128 -5.75 -17.37 -3.35
C ALA A 128 -5.24 -17.68 -1.93
N PRO A 129 -5.32 -16.71 -0.99
CA PRO A 129 -4.98 -16.95 0.41
C PRO A 129 -5.94 -17.97 1.05
N ASN A 130 -5.49 -18.61 2.12
CA ASN A 130 -6.38 -19.47 2.89
C ASN A 130 -7.44 -18.64 3.64
N PRO A 131 -8.64 -19.20 3.88
CA PRO A 131 -9.65 -18.55 4.71
C PRO A 131 -9.11 -18.18 6.10
N ILE A 132 -9.66 -17.12 6.67
CA ILE A 132 -9.38 -16.66 8.03
C ILE A 132 -9.64 -17.76 9.08
N LYS A 133 -8.84 -17.77 10.14
CA LYS A 133 -8.90 -18.79 11.23
C LYS A 133 -8.91 -18.13 12.59
N ASN A 134 -9.31 -18.91 13.60
CA ASN A 134 -9.20 -18.54 15.02
C ASN A 134 -9.84 -17.18 15.33
N ILE A 135 -11.03 -16.93 14.76
CA ILE A 135 -11.77 -15.69 14.99
C ILE A 135 -12.25 -15.65 16.42
N VAL A 136 -11.90 -14.58 17.13
CA VAL A 136 -12.34 -14.29 18.49
C VAL A 136 -12.96 -12.89 18.49
N PHE A 137 -14.27 -12.82 18.73
CA PHE A 137 -14.99 -11.57 18.86
C PHE A 137 -14.72 -10.92 20.22
N ASP A 138 -14.60 -9.61 20.25
CA ASP A 138 -14.65 -8.83 21.47
C ASP A 138 -16.09 -8.85 22.03
N ALA A 139 -16.22 -8.88 23.36
CA ALA A 139 -17.51 -8.90 24.06
C ALA A 139 -18.42 -7.71 23.73
N ASN A 140 -17.85 -6.59 23.26
CA ASN A 140 -18.63 -5.42 22.85
C ASN A 140 -19.28 -5.54 21.45
N GLY A 141 -18.98 -6.63 20.70
CA GLY A 141 -19.49 -6.86 19.35
C GLY A 141 -19.03 -5.88 18.27
N GLN A 142 -17.93 -5.13 18.50
CA GLN A 142 -17.42 -4.11 17.57
C GLN A 142 -16.08 -4.47 16.95
N SER A 143 -15.37 -5.46 17.51
CA SER A 143 -14.06 -5.85 17.02
C SER A 143 -13.84 -7.36 17.15
N PHE A 144 -12.80 -7.84 16.48
CA PHE A 144 -12.35 -9.22 16.58
C PHE A 144 -10.84 -9.32 16.34
N THR A 145 -10.28 -10.42 16.81
CA THR A 145 -8.93 -10.88 16.44
C THR A 145 -9.01 -12.21 15.72
N ALA A 146 -8.04 -12.53 14.90
CA ALA A 146 -8.00 -13.78 14.15
C ALA A 146 -6.58 -14.06 13.62
N GLN A 147 -6.47 -15.05 12.75
CA GLN A 147 -5.27 -15.34 11.97
C GLN A 147 -5.62 -15.54 10.50
N ALA A 148 -4.80 -14.98 9.62
CA ALA A 148 -4.88 -15.15 8.18
C ALA A 148 -3.48 -15.02 7.55
N GLU A 149 -3.39 -15.01 6.25
CA GLU A 149 -2.13 -14.78 5.53
C GLU A 149 -1.55 -13.40 5.87
N ALA A 150 -0.24 -13.33 6.06
CA ALA A 150 0.46 -12.10 6.42
C ALA A 150 0.31 -11.01 5.34
N ASN A 151 0.20 -9.76 5.77
CA ASN A 151 0.04 -8.58 4.91
C ASN A 151 -1.20 -8.61 4.00
N SER A 152 -2.26 -9.28 4.45
CA SER A 152 -3.56 -9.37 3.77
C SER A 152 -4.58 -8.40 4.36
N GLN A 153 -5.67 -8.19 3.64
CA GLN A 153 -6.85 -7.47 4.09
C GLN A 153 -7.98 -8.45 4.36
N ILE A 154 -8.87 -8.10 5.26
CA ILE A 154 -10.07 -8.87 5.56
C ILE A 154 -11.29 -8.01 5.24
N GLU A 155 -12.17 -8.50 4.39
CA GLU A 155 -13.49 -7.92 4.18
C GLU A 155 -14.54 -8.75 4.91
N ILE A 156 -15.53 -8.07 5.48
CA ILE A 156 -16.59 -8.72 6.24
C ILE A 156 -17.93 -8.26 5.68
N PHE A 157 -18.80 -9.24 5.42
CA PHE A 157 -20.10 -9.02 4.82
C PHE A 157 -21.23 -9.59 5.71
N ASP A 158 -22.40 -8.97 5.62
CA ASP A 158 -23.64 -9.52 6.18
C ASP A 158 -24.25 -10.61 5.25
N SER A 159 -25.36 -11.21 5.67
CA SER A 159 -26.07 -12.21 4.88
C SER A 159 -26.70 -11.66 3.59
N PHE A 160 -26.71 -10.33 3.38
CA PHE A 160 -27.19 -9.67 2.17
C PHE A 160 -26.06 -9.29 1.22
N GLY A 161 -24.79 -9.56 1.60
CA GLY A 161 -23.59 -9.20 0.84
C GLY A 161 -23.17 -7.74 0.99
N SER A 162 -23.69 -7.00 1.96
CA SER A 162 -23.24 -5.65 2.27
C SER A 162 -21.96 -5.73 3.11
N GLN A 163 -20.94 -4.94 2.78
CA GLN A 163 -19.74 -4.86 3.60
C GLN A 163 -20.04 -4.15 4.92
N ILE A 164 -19.75 -4.82 6.02
CA ILE A 164 -20.10 -4.40 7.39
C ILE A 164 -18.88 -4.21 8.29
N GLY A 165 -17.69 -4.48 7.79
CA GLY A 165 -16.45 -4.33 8.54
C GLY A 165 -15.23 -4.64 7.69
N TRP A 166 -14.08 -4.49 8.30
CA TRP A 166 -12.80 -4.79 7.69
C TRP A 166 -11.74 -5.12 8.75
N GLY A 167 -10.65 -5.70 8.32
CA GLY A 167 -9.47 -5.96 9.13
C GLY A 167 -8.21 -6.00 8.30
N SER A 168 -7.07 -6.10 8.95
CA SER A 168 -5.78 -6.31 8.31
C SER A 168 -4.92 -7.26 9.11
N THR A 169 -4.00 -7.92 8.45
CA THR A 169 -2.99 -8.76 9.09
C THR A 169 -1.67 -8.01 9.25
N ASP A 170 -0.95 -8.33 10.31
CA ASP A 170 0.46 -7.95 10.44
C ASP A 170 1.38 -8.91 9.62
N SER A 171 2.70 -8.68 9.68
CA SER A 171 3.71 -9.53 9.02
C SER A 171 3.80 -10.95 9.55
N THR A 172 3.12 -11.28 10.65
CA THR A 172 3.04 -12.61 11.26
C THR A 172 1.70 -13.29 11.05
N GLY A 173 0.74 -12.59 10.40
CA GLY A 173 -0.58 -13.11 10.09
C GLY A 173 -1.61 -12.92 11.19
N ASN A 174 -1.33 -12.14 12.25
CA ASN A 174 -2.34 -11.80 13.24
C ASN A 174 -3.29 -10.73 12.69
N VAL A 175 -4.58 -10.97 12.81
CA VAL A 175 -5.65 -10.08 12.35
C VAL A 175 -6.14 -9.22 13.51
N THR A 176 -6.31 -7.93 13.25
CA THR A 176 -7.18 -7.04 14.02
C THR A 176 -8.24 -6.48 13.08
N GLY A 177 -9.51 -6.64 13.45
CA GLY A 177 -10.62 -6.21 12.62
C GLY A 177 -11.73 -5.53 13.42
N TYR A 178 -12.52 -4.73 12.70
CA TYR A 178 -13.55 -3.87 13.26
C TYR A 178 -14.82 -3.96 12.42
N PHE A 179 -15.98 -3.88 13.09
CA PHE A 179 -17.27 -3.75 12.47
C PHE A 179 -17.73 -2.29 12.47
N TYR A 180 -18.54 -1.91 11.49
CA TYR A 180 -19.09 -0.55 11.38
C TYR A 180 -20.17 -0.26 12.43
N GLN A 181 -20.75 -1.30 13.02
CA GLN A 181 -21.70 -1.23 14.12
C GLN A 181 -21.54 -2.43 15.05
N VAL A 182 -22.33 -2.49 16.12
CA VAL A 182 -22.34 -3.61 17.08
C VAL A 182 -23.10 -4.82 16.48
N TYR A 183 -22.51 -6.01 16.59
CA TYR A 183 -23.10 -7.30 16.19
C TYR A 183 -23.14 -8.25 17.41
N LEU A 184 -24.29 -8.33 18.06
CA LEU A 184 -24.51 -9.11 19.29
C LEU A 184 -25.80 -9.93 19.26
N HIS A 185 -26.44 -10.13 18.10
CA HIS A 185 -27.68 -10.86 17.96
C HIS A 185 -27.51 -12.18 17.19
N GLY A 186 -26.29 -12.68 17.08
CA GLY A 186 -25.99 -13.92 16.37
C GLY A 186 -26.16 -13.83 14.86
N GLU A 187 -25.97 -12.64 14.28
CA GLU A 187 -26.03 -12.41 12.83
C GLU A 187 -24.99 -13.27 12.10
N GLU A 188 -25.32 -13.80 10.93
CA GLU A 188 -24.38 -14.49 10.08
C GLU A 188 -23.41 -13.48 9.43
N LEU A 189 -22.12 -13.69 9.65
CA LEU A 189 -21.04 -12.88 9.12
C LEU A 189 -20.22 -13.72 8.15
N THR A 190 -19.87 -13.12 7.01
CA THR A 190 -19.00 -13.73 5.99
C THR A 190 -17.68 -12.99 5.94
N PHE A 191 -16.56 -13.72 6.08
CA PHE A 191 -15.20 -13.19 6.07
C PHE A 191 -14.49 -13.65 4.80
N VAL A 192 -13.80 -12.74 4.14
CA VAL A 192 -12.97 -13.00 2.96
C VAL A 192 -11.60 -12.39 3.18
N VAL A 193 -10.54 -13.18 3.01
CA VAL A 193 -9.15 -12.72 3.03
C VAL A 193 -8.76 -12.29 1.63
N ILE A 194 -8.09 -11.17 1.50
CA ILE A 194 -7.58 -10.62 0.24
C ILE A 194 -6.09 -10.38 0.40
N ASP A 195 -5.28 -11.03 -0.42
CA ASP A 195 -3.83 -10.86 -0.40
C ASP A 195 -3.40 -9.50 -0.99
N ARG A 196 -2.08 -9.27 -1.07
CA ARG A 196 -1.50 -8.02 -1.58
C ARG A 196 -1.79 -7.75 -3.05
N VAL A 197 -2.09 -8.79 -3.85
CA VAL A 197 -2.34 -8.66 -5.29
C VAL A 197 -3.81 -8.73 -5.65
N GLY A 198 -4.68 -8.96 -4.67
CA GLY A 198 -6.12 -8.95 -4.84
C GLY A 198 -6.74 -10.34 -5.03
N ASN A 199 -5.98 -11.44 -4.86
CA ASN A 199 -6.59 -12.77 -4.84
C ASN A 199 -7.44 -12.91 -3.57
N ARG A 200 -8.58 -13.57 -3.71
CA ARG A 200 -9.60 -13.71 -2.65
C ARG A 200 -9.68 -15.15 -2.18
N SER A 201 -9.71 -15.35 -0.86
CA SER A 201 -9.95 -16.67 -0.26
C SER A 201 -11.37 -17.17 -0.53
N ASP A 202 -11.59 -18.43 -0.25
CA ASP A 202 -12.94 -18.93 -0.01
C ASP A 202 -13.59 -18.18 1.17
N GLU A 203 -14.92 -18.09 1.14
CA GLU A 203 -15.71 -17.48 2.20
C GLU A 203 -15.66 -18.32 3.50
N MET A 204 -15.44 -17.65 4.63
CA MET A 204 -15.61 -18.23 5.97
C MET A 204 -16.84 -17.63 6.64
N LYS A 205 -17.82 -18.45 6.95
CA LYS A 205 -19.06 -18.02 7.62
C LYS A 205 -19.04 -18.36 9.10
N LEU A 206 -19.42 -17.41 9.92
CA LEU A 206 -19.51 -17.55 11.37
C LEU A 206 -20.59 -16.62 11.92
N ASN A 207 -21.32 -17.08 12.94
CA ASN A 207 -22.27 -16.21 13.61
C ASN A 207 -21.56 -15.27 14.59
N ALA A 208 -21.98 -14.02 14.62
CA ALA A 208 -21.61 -13.06 15.65
C ALA A 208 -21.98 -13.54 17.05
N LEU A 209 -21.45 -12.89 18.07
CA LEU A 209 -21.88 -13.16 19.45
C LEU A 209 -23.39 -12.94 19.60
N MET A 210 -24.01 -13.74 20.42
CA MET A 210 -25.39 -13.54 20.83
C MET A 210 -25.43 -13.18 22.33
N ASP A 211 -25.72 -11.92 22.60
CA ASP A 211 -25.98 -11.49 23.97
C ASP A 211 -27.45 -11.75 24.32
N THR A 212 -27.69 -12.64 25.28
CA THR A 212 -29.02 -12.99 25.80
C THR A 212 -29.21 -12.57 27.26
N ILE A 213 -28.23 -11.81 27.79
CA ILE A 213 -28.27 -11.40 29.20
C ILE A 213 -28.92 -10.03 29.30
N ALA A 214 -30.09 -9.97 29.98
CA ALA A 214 -30.72 -8.69 30.24
C ALA A 214 -29.86 -7.83 31.18
N PRO A 215 -29.78 -6.50 30.94
CA PRO A 215 -29.04 -5.60 31.80
C PRO A 215 -29.61 -5.59 33.22
N LYS A 216 -28.74 -5.26 34.18
CA LYS A 216 -29.21 -5.08 35.57
C LYS A 216 -30.13 -3.86 35.65
N PRO A 217 -31.06 -3.86 36.61
CA PRO A 217 -31.88 -2.66 36.86
C PRO A 217 -31.04 -1.42 37.10
N ILE A 218 -31.54 -0.27 36.65
CA ILE A 218 -30.94 1.04 36.90
C ILE A 218 -30.88 1.31 38.42
N GLU A 219 -29.77 1.90 38.88
CA GLU A 219 -29.52 2.20 40.30
C GLU A 219 -29.20 3.69 40.50
N ASN A 220 -29.29 4.16 41.75
CA ASN A 220 -28.86 5.51 42.19
C ASN A 220 -29.53 6.66 41.41
N ILE A 221 -30.81 6.52 41.12
CA ILE A 221 -31.59 7.53 40.38
C ILE A 221 -31.73 8.79 41.25
N ILE A 222 -31.25 9.93 40.77
CA ILE A 222 -31.36 11.21 41.41
C ILE A 222 -31.90 12.22 40.39
N PHE A 223 -33.09 12.76 40.68
CA PHE A 223 -33.66 13.87 39.90
C PHE A 223 -33.04 15.21 40.31
N ASN A 224 -32.88 16.08 39.34
CA ASN A 224 -32.53 17.47 39.65
C ASN A 224 -33.71 18.26 40.23
N GLU A 225 -33.45 19.43 40.81
CA GLU A 225 -34.46 20.26 41.49
C GLU A 225 -35.60 20.72 40.57
N ASN A 226 -35.38 20.85 39.29
CA ASN A 226 -36.41 21.24 38.30
C ASN A 226 -37.26 20.05 37.81
N GLY A 227 -36.93 18.83 38.19
CA GLY A 227 -37.62 17.61 37.78
C GLY A 227 -37.56 17.25 36.31
N GLN A 228 -36.67 17.85 35.53
CA GLN A 228 -36.54 17.61 34.08
C GLN A 228 -35.39 16.66 33.70
N ASN A 229 -34.39 16.56 34.57
CA ASN A 229 -33.23 15.72 34.32
C ASN A 229 -32.97 14.79 35.49
N PHE A 230 -32.30 13.71 35.24
CA PHE A 230 -31.85 12.75 36.24
C PHE A 230 -30.45 12.26 35.99
N THR A 231 -29.79 11.79 37.02
CA THR A 231 -28.55 11.01 36.94
C THR A 231 -28.80 9.64 37.53
N ALA A 232 -28.07 8.63 37.07
CA ALA A 232 -28.23 7.27 37.57
C ALA A 232 -26.98 6.44 37.22
N GLN A 233 -27.01 5.18 37.60
CA GLN A 233 -26.05 4.18 37.19
C GLN A 233 -26.76 2.99 36.53
N ALA A 234 -26.23 2.52 35.41
CA ALA A 234 -26.76 1.37 34.71
C ALA A 234 -25.63 0.66 33.93
N GLU A 235 -25.93 -0.36 33.18
CA GLU A 235 -24.99 -1.07 32.37
C GLU A 235 -24.36 -0.14 31.31
N ALA A 236 -23.03 -0.15 31.20
CA ALA A 236 -22.30 0.71 30.29
C ALA A 236 -22.76 0.56 28.83
N ASN A 237 -22.79 1.67 28.10
CA ASN A 237 -23.22 1.75 26.69
C ASN A 237 -24.68 1.34 26.42
N SER A 238 -25.53 1.26 27.43
CA SER A 238 -26.95 0.98 27.27
C SER A 238 -27.80 2.26 27.10
N GLN A 239 -29.09 2.09 26.84
CA GLN A 239 -30.07 3.17 26.77
C GLN A 239 -31.12 3.02 27.88
N ILE A 240 -31.58 4.15 28.39
CA ILE A 240 -32.67 4.20 29.37
C ILE A 240 -33.94 4.73 28.70
N GLU A 241 -35.05 4.03 28.89
CA GLU A 241 -36.39 4.52 28.62
C GLU A 241 -37.07 4.86 29.93
N VAL A 242 -37.63 6.07 30.03
CA VAL A 242 -38.46 6.49 31.17
C VAL A 242 -39.91 6.48 30.75
N LYS A 243 -40.73 5.71 31.46
CA LYS A 243 -42.16 5.57 31.16
C LYS A 243 -43.02 6.11 32.30
N ASN A 244 -44.15 6.71 31.95
CA ASN A 244 -45.17 7.09 32.92
C ASN A 244 -46.00 5.89 33.37
N ALA A 245 -46.97 6.13 34.29
CA ALA A 245 -47.83 5.08 34.88
C ALA A 245 -48.73 4.37 33.86
N VAL A 246 -48.97 4.94 32.68
CA VAL A 246 -49.74 4.34 31.58
C VAL A 246 -48.88 3.69 30.52
N GLY A 247 -47.53 3.65 30.72
CA GLY A 247 -46.59 2.99 29.84
C GLY A 247 -46.06 3.83 28.67
N GLU A 248 -46.39 5.12 28.61
CA GLU A 248 -45.88 6.01 27.57
C GLU A 248 -44.45 6.46 27.87
N ILE A 249 -43.59 6.52 26.84
CA ILE A 249 -42.21 7.02 26.97
C ILE A 249 -42.29 8.53 27.20
N VAL A 250 -41.77 8.98 28.33
CA VAL A 250 -41.73 10.40 28.76
C VAL A 250 -40.31 10.94 28.86
N GLY A 251 -39.30 10.09 28.66
CA GLY A 251 -37.90 10.49 28.67
C GLY A 251 -36.99 9.35 28.28
N SER A 252 -35.73 9.70 28.02
CA SER A 252 -34.65 8.77 27.68
C SER A 252 -33.34 9.26 28.22
N GLY A 253 -32.37 8.35 28.32
CA GLY A 253 -30.98 8.68 28.67
C GLY A 253 -30.01 7.69 28.04
N TYR A 254 -28.76 8.12 27.89
CA TYR A 254 -27.67 7.26 27.45
C TYR A 254 -26.74 6.98 28.62
N VAL A 255 -26.19 5.75 28.63
CA VAL A 255 -25.23 5.31 29.64
C VAL A 255 -23.85 5.37 29.01
N ASP A 256 -22.93 6.09 29.65
CA ASP A 256 -21.54 6.17 29.19
C ASP A 256 -20.78 4.85 29.40
N GLY A 257 -19.53 4.78 28.89
CA GLY A 257 -18.67 3.61 29.06
C GLY A 257 -18.24 3.30 30.50
N ALA A 258 -18.51 4.21 31.45
CA ALA A 258 -18.28 4.03 32.89
C ALA A 258 -19.57 3.65 33.65
N GLY A 259 -20.72 3.54 32.97
CA GLY A 259 -22.00 3.19 33.56
C GLY A 259 -22.78 4.38 34.13
N ASN A 260 -22.38 5.63 33.88
CA ASN A 260 -23.11 6.80 34.36
C ASN A 260 -24.17 7.22 33.35
N VAL A 261 -25.37 7.57 33.87
CA VAL A 261 -26.50 8.05 33.09
C VAL A 261 -26.60 9.55 33.22
N SER A 262 -26.81 10.24 32.11
CA SER A 262 -27.27 11.62 32.08
C SER A 262 -28.44 11.74 31.14
N GLY A 263 -29.54 12.26 31.61
CA GLY A 263 -30.79 12.40 30.87
C GLY A 263 -31.60 13.62 31.30
#